data_e9794239595fe6f68dbdbeb8f922fbcd
#
_entry.id   e9794239595fe6f68dbdbeb8f922fbcd
#
_cell.length_a   1.000
_cell.length_b   1.000
_cell.length_c   1.000
_cell.angle_alpha   90.00
_cell.angle_beta   90.00
_cell.angle_gamma   90.00
#
_symmetry.space_group_name_H-M   'P 1'
#
loop_
_entity.id
_entity.type
_entity.pdbx_description
1 polymer ?
#
loop_
_entity_poly.entity_id
_entity_poly.type
_entity_poly.pdbx_seq_one_letter_code
_entity_poly.pdbx_strand_id
1 'polypeptide(L)'
;MDRYRSGVRLLKILAVVFGMMSLSCLVFIPSMIYNWRESVRSEAAYNAAPVCTSAEQTGCRREWEAVFNRRYYTSSRSKGTYNVSLTMPAESKLNGEIPVWHESDHSLYESLKPGDRVTAEEWEGQIAAIRGADNSTLRTEYNPTYRREDAPGSLFGVFFAAALIFFAEYKIISRLRKL
;
A
#
# COMPACT_ATOMS: atom_id res chain seq x y z
N MET A 1 27.93 -28.77 36.48
CA MET A 1 28.44 -27.41 36.19
C MET A 1 28.19 -27.00 34.73
N ASP A 2 28.20 -27.89 33.75
CA ASP A 2 28.05 -27.53 32.32
C ASP A 2 26.69 -27.03 31.90
N ARG A 3 25.60 -27.53 32.48
CA ARG A 3 24.20 -27.07 32.16
C ARG A 3 23.99 -25.58 32.54
N TYR A 4 24.59 -25.13 33.64
CA TYR A 4 24.48 -23.73 34.09
C TYR A 4 25.21 -22.77 33.12
N ARG A 5 26.43 -23.12 32.71
CA ARG A 5 27.22 -22.35 31.73
C ARG A 5 26.54 -22.27 30.38
N SER A 6 25.89 -23.34 29.95
CA SER A 6 25.10 -23.40 28.71
C SER A 6 23.90 -22.46 28.78
N GLY A 7 23.15 -22.43 29.90
CA GLY A 7 22.01 -21.54 30.08
C GLY A 7 22.35 -20.04 30.03
N VAL A 8 23.48 -19.67 30.67
CA VAL A 8 23.96 -18.26 30.66
C VAL A 8 24.39 -17.83 29.25
N ARG A 9 25.04 -18.72 28.48
CA ARG A 9 25.41 -18.42 27.08
C ARG A 9 24.17 -18.22 26.21
N LEU A 10 23.15 -19.07 26.34
CA LEU A 10 21.90 -18.95 25.60
C LEU A 10 21.21 -17.61 25.90
N LEU A 11 21.12 -17.20 27.17
CA LEU A 11 20.51 -15.92 27.55
C LEU A 11 21.26 -14.73 26.96
N LYS A 12 22.60 -14.77 26.91
CA LYS A 12 23.40 -13.71 26.26
C LYS A 12 23.13 -13.60 24.77
N ILE A 13 23.05 -14.75 24.08
CA ILE A 13 22.74 -14.79 22.64
C ILE A 13 21.34 -14.20 22.39
N LEU A 14 20.35 -14.61 23.19
CA LEU A 14 18.99 -14.07 23.09
C LEU A 14 18.97 -12.55 23.35
N ALA A 15 19.69 -12.05 24.34
CA ALA A 15 19.78 -10.62 24.60
C ALA A 15 20.33 -9.83 23.39
N VAL A 16 21.37 -10.37 22.72
CA VAL A 16 21.92 -9.73 21.52
C VAL A 16 20.94 -9.75 20.36
N VAL A 17 20.25 -10.88 20.12
CA VAL A 17 19.27 -11.01 19.04
C VAL A 17 18.10 -10.05 19.27
N PHE A 18 17.53 -10.01 20.46
CA PHE A 18 16.42 -9.10 20.78
C PHE A 18 16.86 -7.64 20.76
N GLY A 19 18.08 -7.33 21.18
CA GLY A 19 18.65 -5.98 21.08
C GLY A 19 18.76 -5.50 19.64
N MET A 20 19.22 -6.38 18.72
CA MET A 20 19.24 -6.06 17.29
C MET A 20 17.84 -5.87 16.72
N MET A 21 16.86 -6.69 17.12
CA MET A 21 15.45 -6.52 16.71
C MET A 21 14.87 -5.21 17.23
N SER A 22 15.15 -4.84 18.48
CA SER A 22 14.71 -3.56 19.06
C SER A 22 15.31 -2.37 18.30
N LEU A 23 16.58 -2.42 17.97
CA LEU A 23 17.25 -1.38 17.17
C LEU A 23 16.61 -1.25 15.78
N SER A 24 16.30 -2.37 15.14
CA SER A 24 15.59 -2.38 13.86
C SER A 24 14.22 -1.70 13.98
N CYS A 25 13.46 -1.97 15.04
CA CYS A 25 12.16 -1.32 15.26
C CYS A 25 12.30 0.21 15.38
N LEU A 26 13.35 0.71 16.04
CA LEU A 26 13.60 2.16 16.18
C LEU A 26 13.82 2.86 14.82
N VAL A 27 14.33 2.14 13.83
CA VAL A 27 14.52 2.67 12.47
C VAL A 27 13.24 2.54 11.63
N PHE A 28 12.56 1.39 11.68
CA PHE A 28 11.41 1.12 10.83
C PHE A 28 10.15 1.86 11.26
N ILE A 29 9.89 2.02 12.57
CA ILE A 29 8.67 2.69 13.06
C ILE A 29 8.57 4.14 12.57
N PRO A 30 9.61 5.00 12.68
CA PRO A 30 9.55 6.36 12.15
C PRO A 30 9.29 6.40 10.64
N SER A 31 9.91 5.50 9.87
CA SER A 31 9.69 5.40 8.43
C SER A 31 8.24 5.03 8.10
N MET A 32 7.64 4.09 8.82
CA MET A 32 6.23 3.72 8.64
C MET A 32 5.28 4.87 9.00
N ILE A 33 5.55 5.60 10.09
CA ILE A 33 4.75 6.77 10.47
C ILE A 33 4.85 7.86 9.42
N TYR A 34 6.04 8.09 8.86
CA TYR A 34 6.26 9.05 7.79
C TYR A 34 5.45 8.66 6.55
N ASN A 35 5.56 7.42 6.09
CA ASN A 35 4.83 6.92 4.92
C ASN A 35 3.31 6.98 5.12
N TRP A 36 2.82 6.66 6.32
CA TRP A 36 1.41 6.79 6.64
C TRP A 36 0.92 8.25 6.59
N ARG A 37 1.69 9.19 7.17
CA ARG A 37 1.35 10.63 7.10
C ARG A 37 1.31 11.14 5.66
N GLU A 38 2.26 10.70 4.84
CA GLU A 38 2.31 11.05 3.43
C GLU A 38 1.10 10.48 2.67
N SER A 39 0.71 9.25 2.95
CA SER A 39 -0.50 8.63 2.40
C SER A 39 -1.77 9.41 2.76
N VAL A 40 -1.92 9.85 4.03
CA VAL A 40 -3.06 10.67 4.47
C VAL A 40 -3.07 12.02 3.76
N ARG A 41 -1.90 12.65 3.57
CA ARG A 41 -1.80 13.93 2.84
C ARG A 41 -2.12 13.76 1.36
N SER A 42 -1.63 12.72 0.71
CA SER A 42 -1.89 12.43 -0.70
C SER A 42 -3.39 12.19 -0.93
N GLU A 43 -4.06 11.43 -0.05
CA GLU A 43 -5.50 11.24 -0.11
C GLU A 43 -6.27 12.56 0.06
N ALA A 44 -5.90 13.37 1.05
CA ALA A 44 -6.54 14.67 1.27
C ALA A 44 -6.36 15.60 0.07
N ALA A 45 -5.16 15.61 -0.54
CA ALA A 45 -4.87 16.37 -1.74
C ALA A 45 -5.70 15.88 -2.94
N TYR A 46 -5.77 14.56 -3.15
CA TYR A 46 -6.58 13.96 -4.21
C TYR A 46 -8.07 14.30 -4.07
N ASN A 47 -8.63 14.18 -2.86
CA ASN A 47 -10.04 14.45 -2.61
C ASN A 47 -10.39 15.95 -2.74
N ALA A 48 -9.46 16.84 -2.44
CA ALA A 48 -9.64 18.29 -2.57
C ALA A 48 -9.31 18.82 -3.98
N ALA A 49 -8.66 18.02 -4.82
CA ALA A 49 -8.20 18.45 -6.13
C ALA A 49 -9.37 18.73 -7.08
N PRO A 50 -9.39 19.87 -7.77
CA PRO A 50 -10.37 20.15 -8.82
C PRO A 50 -10.09 19.26 -10.05
N VAL A 51 -11.05 19.18 -10.96
CA VAL A 51 -10.82 18.62 -12.30
C VAL A 51 -9.99 19.62 -13.12
N CYS A 52 -9.00 19.13 -13.85
CA CYS A 52 -8.16 19.96 -14.71
C CYS A 52 -8.96 20.58 -15.85
N THR A 53 -8.78 21.87 -16.07
CA THR A 53 -9.41 22.60 -17.20
C THR A 53 -8.47 22.81 -18.39
N SER A 54 -7.17 22.57 -18.21
CA SER A 54 -6.17 22.64 -19.27
C SER A 54 -5.10 21.56 -19.13
N ALA A 55 -4.41 21.26 -20.24
CA ALA A 55 -3.38 20.22 -20.27
C ALA A 55 -2.11 20.56 -19.44
N GLU A 56 -1.85 21.84 -19.20
CA GLU A 56 -0.67 22.30 -18.47
C GLU A 56 -0.90 22.43 -16.96
N GLN A 57 -2.15 22.29 -16.50
CA GLN A 57 -2.50 22.44 -15.10
C GLN A 57 -1.96 21.28 -14.27
N THR A 58 -1.35 21.58 -13.12
CA THR A 58 -0.84 20.61 -12.15
C THR A 58 -1.63 20.66 -10.85
N GLY A 59 -1.60 19.55 -10.06
CA GLY A 59 -2.32 19.48 -8.79
C GLY A 59 -3.83 19.38 -8.95
N CYS A 60 -4.31 18.89 -10.07
CA CYS A 60 -5.71 18.65 -10.39
C CYS A 60 -5.88 17.22 -10.92
N ARG A 61 -7.11 16.69 -10.87
CA ARG A 61 -7.46 15.39 -11.46
C ARG A 61 -7.79 15.57 -12.94
N ARG A 62 -7.15 14.79 -13.79
CA ARG A 62 -7.41 14.83 -15.24
C ARG A 62 -8.31 13.69 -15.64
N GLU A 63 -9.36 13.99 -16.37
CA GLU A 63 -10.29 12.99 -16.88
C GLU A 63 -10.00 12.75 -18.38
N TRP A 64 -9.91 11.47 -18.75
CA TRP A 64 -9.68 11.02 -20.12
C TRP A 64 -10.79 10.10 -20.56
N GLU A 65 -11.35 10.34 -21.75
CA GLU A 65 -12.13 9.30 -22.40
C GLU A 65 -11.21 8.17 -22.87
N ALA A 66 -11.45 6.96 -22.41
CA ALA A 66 -10.70 5.78 -22.77
C ALA A 66 -11.62 4.67 -23.25
N VAL A 67 -11.06 3.73 -23.99
CA VAL A 67 -11.78 2.53 -24.44
C VAL A 67 -11.26 1.32 -23.68
N PHE A 68 -12.16 0.60 -23.05
CA PHE A 68 -11.83 -0.65 -22.38
C PHE A 68 -11.52 -1.74 -23.40
N ASN A 69 -10.33 -2.38 -23.25
CA ASN A 69 -9.91 -3.44 -24.15
C ASN A 69 -10.16 -4.83 -23.58
N ARG A 70 -9.66 -5.07 -22.39
CA ARG A 70 -9.76 -6.37 -21.71
C ARG A 70 -9.51 -6.25 -20.22
N ARG A 71 -10.01 -7.25 -19.50
CA ARG A 71 -9.63 -7.55 -18.12
C ARG A 71 -8.87 -8.87 -18.07
N TYR A 72 -7.97 -9.00 -17.12
CA TYR A 72 -7.26 -10.25 -16.91
C TYR A 72 -6.74 -10.32 -15.48
N TYR A 73 -6.53 -11.54 -15.02
CA TYR A 73 -6.01 -11.82 -13.69
C TYR A 73 -4.59 -12.35 -13.83
N THR A 74 -3.66 -11.70 -13.14
CA THR A 74 -2.26 -12.14 -13.08
C THR A 74 -2.03 -12.84 -11.76
N SER A 75 -1.70 -14.12 -11.79
CA SER A 75 -1.34 -14.89 -10.60
C SER A 75 0.17 -14.90 -10.44
N SER A 76 0.66 -14.43 -9.29
CA SER A 76 2.03 -14.61 -8.84
C SER A 76 2.05 -15.56 -7.65
N ARG A 77 3.22 -16.12 -7.31
CA ARG A 77 3.36 -17.08 -6.19
C ARG A 77 2.85 -16.58 -4.84
N SER A 78 2.75 -15.27 -4.66
CA SER A 78 2.37 -14.65 -3.38
C SER A 78 1.07 -13.82 -3.42
N LYS A 79 0.67 -13.31 -4.58
CA LYS A 79 -0.53 -12.45 -4.69
C LYS A 79 -1.08 -12.50 -6.11
N GLY A 80 -2.41 -12.60 -6.24
CA GLY A 80 -3.11 -12.38 -7.50
C GLY A 80 -3.51 -10.92 -7.64
N THR A 81 -3.41 -10.39 -8.86
CA THR A 81 -3.76 -9.00 -9.16
C THR A 81 -4.77 -8.98 -10.30
N TYR A 82 -5.86 -8.27 -10.10
CA TYR A 82 -6.82 -7.94 -11.14
C TYR A 82 -6.28 -6.76 -11.95
N ASN A 83 -6.36 -6.84 -13.26
CA ASN A 83 -5.85 -5.82 -14.16
C ASN A 83 -6.87 -5.47 -15.23
N VAL A 84 -6.81 -4.23 -15.69
CA VAL A 84 -7.55 -3.76 -16.86
C VAL A 84 -6.57 -3.17 -17.86
N SER A 85 -6.93 -3.29 -19.14
CA SER A 85 -6.21 -2.64 -20.24
C SER A 85 -7.13 -1.62 -20.90
N LEU A 86 -6.67 -0.40 -21.04
CA LEU A 86 -7.36 0.70 -21.66
C LEU A 86 -6.60 1.20 -22.89
N THR A 87 -7.32 1.62 -23.92
CA THR A 87 -6.78 2.47 -24.99
C THR A 87 -7.03 3.91 -24.59
N MET A 88 -5.96 4.63 -24.29
CA MET A 88 -6.00 6.05 -23.94
C MET A 88 -5.93 6.92 -25.21
N PRO A 89 -6.45 8.16 -25.19
CA PRO A 89 -6.29 9.10 -26.28
C PRO A 89 -4.82 9.45 -26.50
N ALA A 90 -4.46 9.91 -27.73
CA ALA A 90 -3.08 10.19 -28.11
C ALA A 90 -2.39 11.27 -27.26
N GLU A 91 -3.17 12.16 -26.68
CA GLU A 91 -2.71 13.23 -25.79
C GLU A 91 -2.28 12.70 -24.40
N SER A 92 -2.78 11.55 -24.02
CA SER A 92 -2.38 10.87 -22.77
C SER A 92 -1.05 10.17 -22.97
N LYS A 93 -0.11 10.39 -22.05
CA LYS A 93 1.16 9.66 -22.00
C LYS A 93 1.05 8.32 -21.28
N LEU A 94 -0.13 7.99 -20.77
CA LEU A 94 -0.40 6.80 -19.98
C LEU A 94 -0.74 5.64 -20.90
N ASN A 95 0.12 4.64 -20.90
CA ASN A 95 -0.09 3.40 -21.66
C ASN A 95 0.12 2.22 -20.73
N GLY A 96 -0.61 1.14 -20.95
CA GLY A 96 -0.31 -0.16 -20.36
C GLY A 96 -1.41 -0.77 -19.50
N GLU A 97 -0.95 -1.66 -18.68
CA GLU A 97 -1.77 -2.46 -17.78
C GLU A 97 -1.97 -1.72 -16.46
N ILE A 98 -3.21 -1.63 -16.02
CA ILE A 98 -3.59 -0.88 -14.82
C ILE A 98 -4.03 -1.89 -13.77
N PRO A 99 -3.28 -2.08 -12.68
CA PRO A 99 -3.70 -2.93 -11.58
C PRO A 99 -4.90 -2.31 -10.85
N VAL A 100 -5.91 -3.12 -10.62
CA VAL A 100 -7.15 -2.73 -9.97
C VAL A 100 -7.13 -3.17 -8.52
N TRP A 101 -7.59 -2.30 -7.65
CA TRP A 101 -7.75 -2.65 -6.25
C TRP A 101 -8.86 -3.69 -6.06
N HIS A 102 -8.52 -4.81 -5.42
CA HIS A 102 -9.39 -5.98 -5.27
C HIS A 102 -10.71 -5.66 -4.53
N GLU A 103 -10.70 -4.71 -3.60
CA GLU A 103 -11.88 -4.33 -2.81
C GLU A 103 -12.71 -3.20 -3.45
N SER A 104 -12.32 -2.75 -4.66
CA SER A 104 -13.11 -1.76 -5.40
C SER A 104 -14.36 -2.40 -6.02
N ASP A 105 -15.19 -1.60 -6.66
CA ASP A 105 -16.46 -2.05 -7.24
C ASP A 105 -16.25 -3.15 -8.31
N HIS A 106 -16.34 -4.40 -7.86
CA HIS A 106 -16.28 -5.57 -8.73
C HIS A 106 -17.41 -5.61 -9.77
N SER A 107 -18.55 -4.97 -9.48
CA SER A 107 -19.68 -4.96 -10.42
C SER A 107 -19.30 -4.27 -11.71
N LEU A 108 -18.60 -3.12 -11.63
CA LEU A 108 -18.08 -2.46 -12.82
C LEU A 108 -17.02 -3.33 -13.52
N TYR A 109 -16.06 -3.89 -12.75
CA TYR A 109 -15.03 -4.73 -13.33
C TYR A 109 -15.60 -5.91 -14.15
N GLU A 110 -16.66 -6.53 -13.65
CA GLU A 110 -17.30 -7.66 -14.31
C GLU A 110 -18.20 -7.25 -15.48
N SER A 111 -18.84 -6.09 -15.41
CA SER A 111 -19.79 -5.61 -16.42
C SER A 111 -19.13 -5.06 -17.68
N LEU A 112 -17.90 -4.52 -17.59
CA LEU A 112 -17.17 -3.94 -18.72
C LEU A 112 -16.94 -4.94 -19.84
N LYS A 113 -17.19 -4.50 -21.07
CA LYS A 113 -16.97 -5.28 -22.31
C LYS A 113 -15.95 -4.58 -23.20
N PRO A 114 -15.14 -5.34 -23.97
CA PRO A 114 -14.25 -4.74 -24.96
C PRO A 114 -15.00 -3.78 -25.88
N GLY A 115 -14.47 -2.56 -26.00
CA GLY A 115 -15.07 -1.47 -26.75
C GLY A 115 -15.91 -0.49 -25.92
N ASP A 116 -16.21 -0.78 -24.65
CA ASP A 116 -16.93 0.16 -23.80
C ASP A 116 -16.10 1.43 -23.57
N ARG A 117 -16.80 2.56 -23.61
CA ARG A 117 -16.21 3.86 -23.26
C ARG A 117 -16.26 4.04 -21.74
N VAL A 118 -15.13 4.44 -21.18
CA VAL A 118 -14.96 4.70 -19.75
C VAL A 118 -14.23 6.03 -19.57
N THR A 119 -14.44 6.66 -18.42
CA THR A 119 -13.65 7.81 -18.02
C THR A 119 -12.51 7.34 -17.10
N ALA A 120 -11.28 7.51 -17.57
CA ALA A 120 -10.07 7.24 -16.77
C ALA A 120 -9.65 8.52 -16.05
N GLU A 121 -9.57 8.46 -14.73
CA GLU A 121 -9.16 9.58 -13.88
C GLU A 121 -7.67 9.47 -13.55
N GLU A 122 -6.89 10.42 -14.07
CA GLU A 122 -5.44 10.53 -13.83
C GLU A 122 -5.15 11.42 -12.63
N TRP A 123 -4.27 10.95 -11.75
CA TRP A 123 -3.69 11.68 -10.65
C TRP A 123 -2.18 11.43 -10.60
N GLU A 124 -1.38 12.49 -10.56
CA GLU A 124 0.10 12.42 -10.48
C GLU A 124 0.74 11.49 -11.53
N GLY A 125 0.18 11.47 -12.75
CA GLY A 125 0.70 10.66 -13.84
C GLY A 125 0.36 9.17 -13.78
N GLN A 126 -0.64 8.79 -12.96
CA GLN A 126 -1.15 7.43 -12.84
C GLN A 126 -2.68 7.43 -12.97
N ILE A 127 -3.26 6.35 -13.45
CA ILE A 127 -4.72 6.20 -13.45
C ILE A 127 -5.15 5.80 -12.04
N ALA A 128 -5.79 6.73 -11.34
CA ALA A 128 -6.27 6.51 -9.98
C ALA A 128 -7.65 5.83 -9.92
N ALA A 129 -8.51 6.11 -10.90
CA ALA A 129 -9.84 5.52 -10.97
C ALA A 129 -10.32 5.38 -12.42
N ILE A 130 -11.27 4.47 -12.62
CA ILE A 130 -11.97 4.26 -13.91
C ILE A 130 -13.46 4.35 -13.60
N ARG A 131 -14.18 5.22 -14.32
CA ARG A 131 -15.62 5.42 -14.14
C ARG A 131 -16.39 4.89 -15.33
N GLY A 132 -17.39 4.06 -15.07
CA GLY A 132 -18.33 3.56 -16.06
C GLY A 132 -19.38 4.58 -16.46
N ALA A 133 -20.16 4.26 -17.49
CA ALA A 133 -21.25 5.12 -17.98
C ALA A 133 -22.38 5.33 -16.94
N ASP A 134 -22.52 4.41 -16.00
CA ASP A 134 -23.48 4.44 -14.89
C ASP A 134 -22.96 5.17 -13.64
N ASN A 135 -21.80 5.83 -13.74
CA ASN A 135 -21.07 6.46 -12.64
C ASN A 135 -20.50 5.48 -11.58
N SER A 136 -20.58 4.17 -11.80
CA SER A 136 -19.85 3.22 -11.00
C SER A 136 -18.33 3.46 -11.14
N THR A 137 -17.58 3.28 -10.05
CA THR A 137 -16.15 3.64 -10.02
C THR A 137 -15.31 2.45 -9.61
N LEU A 138 -14.37 2.10 -10.47
CA LEU A 138 -13.34 1.10 -10.23
C LEU A 138 -12.05 1.80 -9.81
N ARG A 139 -11.62 1.61 -8.56
CA ARG A 139 -10.37 2.17 -8.05
C ARG A 139 -9.19 1.30 -8.46
N THR A 140 -8.08 1.92 -8.77
CA THR A 140 -6.82 1.23 -9.08
C THR A 140 -5.91 1.16 -7.86
N GLU A 141 -4.84 0.38 -7.92
CA GLU A 141 -3.82 0.34 -6.87
C GLU A 141 -3.03 1.67 -6.75
N TYR A 142 -3.18 2.57 -7.73
CA TYR A 142 -2.59 3.92 -7.70
C TYR A 142 -3.50 4.96 -7.03
N ASN A 143 -4.74 4.60 -6.67
CA ASN A 143 -5.63 5.50 -5.95
C ASN A 143 -5.05 5.81 -4.56
N PRO A 144 -4.92 7.08 -4.17
CA PRO A 144 -4.35 7.45 -2.86
C PRO A 144 -5.08 6.84 -1.67
N THR A 145 -6.38 6.58 -1.78
CA THR A 145 -7.19 5.94 -0.74
C THR A 145 -6.73 4.50 -0.45
N TYR A 146 -6.28 3.76 -1.46
CA TYR A 146 -5.79 2.39 -1.32
C TYR A 146 -4.64 2.28 -0.30
N ARG A 147 -3.64 3.16 -0.42
CA ARG A 147 -2.47 3.17 0.48
C ARG A 147 -2.82 3.47 1.93
N ARG A 148 -3.93 4.18 2.17
CA ARG A 148 -4.38 4.51 3.52
C ARG A 148 -5.09 3.34 4.19
N GLU A 149 -5.92 2.61 3.48
CA GLU A 149 -6.72 1.51 4.05
C GLU A 149 -5.84 0.36 4.56
N ASP A 150 -4.72 0.10 3.88
CA ASP A 150 -3.74 -0.93 4.30
C ASP A 150 -2.85 -0.51 5.48
N ALA A 151 -2.72 0.79 5.75
CA ALA A 151 -1.75 1.30 6.71
C ALA A 151 -2.08 1.05 8.21
N PRO A 152 -3.33 1.19 8.69
CA PRO A 152 -3.63 1.11 10.13
C PRO A 152 -3.36 -0.28 10.74
N GLY A 153 -3.74 -1.35 10.04
CA GLY A 153 -3.53 -2.72 10.51
C GLY A 153 -2.06 -3.10 10.61
N SER A 154 -1.26 -2.69 9.64
CA SER A 154 0.18 -2.94 9.62
C SER A 154 0.92 -2.17 10.71
N LEU A 155 0.55 -0.89 10.95
CA LEU A 155 1.11 -0.08 12.03
C LEU A 155 0.83 -0.68 13.40
N PHE A 156 -0.43 -1.07 13.67
CA PHE A 156 -0.79 -1.70 14.95
C PHE A 156 0.00 -3.00 15.16
N GLY A 157 0.09 -3.85 14.14
CA GLY A 157 0.87 -5.09 14.20
C GLY A 157 2.34 -4.85 14.52
N VAL A 158 2.96 -3.84 13.91
CA VAL A 158 4.37 -3.48 14.16
C VAL A 158 4.57 -2.93 15.57
N PHE A 159 3.70 -2.05 16.05
CA PHE A 159 3.78 -1.54 17.43
C PHE A 159 3.61 -2.66 18.46
N PHE A 160 2.67 -3.58 18.23
CA PHE A 160 2.46 -4.72 19.11
C PHE A 160 3.66 -5.65 19.13
N ALA A 161 4.23 -5.98 17.96
CA ALA A 161 5.44 -6.79 17.86
C ALA A 161 6.64 -6.12 18.55
N ALA A 162 6.83 -4.81 18.34
CA ALA A 162 7.87 -4.04 19.01
C ALA A 162 7.71 -4.09 20.54
N ALA A 163 6.51 -3.90 21.06
CA ALA A 163 6.24 -3.97 22.50
C ALA A 163 6.58 -5.34 23.08
N LEU A 164 6.25 -6.44 22.37
CA LEU A 164 6.60 -7.80 22.77
C LEU A 164 8.12 -8.02 22.80
N ILE A 165 8.85 -7.50 21.81
CA ILE A 165 10.30 -7.58 21.72
C ILE A 165 10.95 -6.86 22.92
N PHE A 166 10.56 -5.61 23.17
CA PHE A 166 11.07 -4.85 24.32
C PHE A 166 10.76 -5.52 25.67
N PHE A 167 9.57 -6.08 25.81
CA PHE A 167 9.20 -6.82 27.02
C PHE A 167 10.06 -8.07 27.22
N ALA A 168 10.29 -8.85 26.16
CA ALA A 168 11.14 -10.03 26.20
C ALA A 168 12.61 -9.65 26.55
N GLU A 169 13.13 -8.60 25.92
CA GLU A 169 14.46 -8.08 26.20
C GLU A 169 14.61 -7.65 27.67
N TYR A 170 13.65 -6.89 28.19
CA TYR A 170 13.62 -6.50 29.61
C TYR A 170 13.68 -7.70 30.54
N LYS A 171 12.86 -8.74 30.28
CA LYS A 171 12.86 -9.98 31.06
C LYS A 171 14.19 -10.73 31.03
N ILE A 172 14.85 -10.80 29.84
CA ILE A 172 16.13 -11.45 29.67
C ILE A 172 17.22 -10.69 30.46
N ILE A 173 17.28 -9.37 30.30
CA ILE A 173 18.26 -8.52 31.02
C ILE A 173 18.03 -8.62 32.52
N SER A 174 16.80 -8.57 33.00
CA SER A 174 16.48 -8.69 34.43
C SER A 174 16.91 -10.03 35.02
N ARG A 175 16.86 -11.12 34.26
CA ARG A 175 17.38 -12.43 34.68
C ARG A 175 18.90 -12.48 34.70
N LEU A 176 19.56 -11.89 33.69
CA LEU A 176 21.04 -11.82 33.65
C LEU A 176 21.63 -11.02 34.80
N ARG A 177 20.94 -9.97 35.27
CA ARG A 177 21.39 -9.18 36.45
C ARG A 177 21.30 -9.92 37.77
N LYS A 178 20.52 -10.99 37.87
CA LYS A 178 20.34 -11.81 39.08
C LYS A 178 21.27 -13.03 39.12
N LEU A 179 22.02 -13.26 38.07
CA LEU A 179 23.03 -14.34 37.95
C LEU A 179 24.44 -13.84 38.27
#